data_ebd66ec61a3ad93dcbe45126f0f07a4d
#
_entry.id   ebd66ec61a3ad93dcbe45126f0f07a4d
#
_cell.length_a   1.000
_cell.length_b   1.000
_cell.length_c   1.000
_cell.angle_alpha   90.00
_cell.angle_beta   90.00
_cell.angle_gamma   90.00
#
_symmetry.space_group_name_H-M   'P 1'
#
loop_
_entity.id
_entity.type
_entity.pdbx_description
1 polymer ?
#
loop_
_entity_poly.entity_id
_entity_poly.type
_entity_poly.pdbx_seq_one_letter_code
_entity_poly.pdbx_strand_id
1 'polypeptide(L)'
;MASFLSPSAAISLQHKLNRTSFSAISPNTPSKISHTILGNGRCQGLYFKTKAKGSVEGSLLEKESDTASIDEKIDYGVIGVHHVGILCENLERSLEFYQNILGLEINEARPHDKLPYRGAWLWVGSEMIHLMELPNPDPFTGRPEHGGRDRHACIAIRDVSKLQAILDKAGIPYTLSRSGRPAIFTRDPDANALEFTQVEA
;
A
#
# COMPACT_ATOMS: atom_id res chain seq x y z
N MET A 1 68.76 0.15 5.95
CA MET A 1 69.04 1.50 5.41
C MET A 1 67.81 2.04 4.74
N ALA A 2 67.46 3.21 5.18
CA ALA A 2 66.60 4.24 4.57
C ALA A 2 65.13 3.94 4.29
N SER A 3 64.34 4.45 5.16
CA SER A 3 63.00 4.98 5.14
C SER A 3 62.75 5.97 4.01
N PHE A 4 61.58 5.94 3.39
CA PHE A 4 60.94 7.17 2.87
C PHE A 4 59.45 7.09 3.14
N LEU A 5 58.99 8.00 4.00
CA LEU A 5 57.63 8.42 4.24
C LEU A 5 57.26 9.45 3.13
N SER A 6 56.05 9.39 2.63
CA SER A 6 55.43 10.48 1.85
C SER A 6 54.10 10.89 2.43
N PRO A 7 53.77 12.16 2.48
CA PRO A 7 52.68 12.70 3.28
C PRO A 7 51.33 12.76 2.55
N SER A 8 50.30 12.60 3.35
CA SER A 8 48.88 12.82 3.07
C SER A 8 48.57 14.25 2.70
N ALA A 9 47.88 14.48 1.59
CA ALA A 9 47.27 15.76 1.25
C ALA A 9 45.77 15.74 1.56
N ALA A 10 45.38 16.45 2.61
CA ALA A 10 44.00 16.76 2.94
C ALA A 10 43.51 17.91 2.05
N ILE A 11 42.49 17.68 1.24
CA ILE A 11 41.77 18.74 0.50
C ILE A 11 40.49 19.05 1.29
N SER A 12 40.51 20.26 1.89
CA SER A 12 39.34 20.88 2.52
C SER A 12 38.51 21.57 1.42
N LEU A 13 37.27 21.14 1.21
CA LEU A 13 36.30 21.90 0.41
C LEU A 13 35.29 22.57 1.36
N GLN A 14 35.47 23.89 1.52
CA GLN A 14 34.45 24.75 2.13
C GLN A 14 33.39 25.09 1.07
N HIS A 15 32.17 24.65 1.21
CA HIS A 15 31.04 25.16 0.46
C HIS A 15 30.35 26.31 1.21
N LYS A 16 30.35 27.47 0.55
CA LYS A 16 29.65 28.69 0.95
C LYS A 16 28.13 28.47 0.93
N LEU A 17 27.48 28.71 2.07
CA LEU A 17 26.04 28.84 2.20
C LEU A 17 25.56 30.15 1.57
N ASN A 18 24.80 30.07 0.50
CA ASN A 18 24.01 31.19 -0.01
C ASN A 18 22.66 31.20 0.71
N ARG A 19 22.46 32.19 1.57
CA ARG A 19 21.13 32.50 2.17
C ARG A 19 20.34 33.32 1.16
N THR A 20 19.25 32.77 0.64
CA THR A 20 18.16 33.56 0.03
C THR A 20 16.99 33.60 1.01
N SER A 21 16.70 34.81 1.46
CA SER A 21 15.55 35.14 2.31
C SER A 21 14.24 35.04 1.51
N PHE A 22 13.29 34.23 2.00
CA PHE A 22 11.92 34.30 1.53
C PHE A 22 11.02 34.87 2.62
N SER A 23 10.25 35.90 2.21
CA SER A 23 9.25 36.61 3.01
C SER A 23 8.14 35.70 3.53
N ALA A 24 7.79 35.94 4.79
CA ALA A 24 6.64 35.32 5.46
C ALA A 24 5.32 35.84 4.89
N ILE A 25 4.45 34.92 4.47
CA ILE A 25 3.04 35.17 4.22
C ILE A 25 2.26 34.63 5.43
N SER A 26 1.49 35.51 6.07
CA SER A 26 0.66 35.24 7.24
C SER A 26 -0.49 34.28 6.90
N PRO A 27 -0.81 33.28 7.74
CA PRO A 27 -1.98 32.46 7.54
C PRO A 27 -3.22 33.06 8.18
N ASN A 28 -4.30 33.12 7.41
CA ASN A 28 -5.64 33.47 7.86
C ASN A 28 -6.19 32.41 8.84
N THR A 29 -6.84 32.89 9.89
CA THR A 29 -7.47 32.15 10.96
C THR A 29 -8.60 31.24 10.49
N PRO A 30 -8.72 29.99 11.00
CA PRO A 30 -9.90 29.17 10.77
C PRO A 30 -11.01 29.48 11.78
N SER A 31 -12.24 29.61 11.28
CA SER A 31 -13.46 29.73 12.04
C SER A 31 -13.75 28.47 12.86
N LYS A 32 -14.15 28.68 14.12
CA LYS A 32 -14.56 27.64 15.06
C LYS A 32 -15.85 26.95 14.61
N ILE A 33 -15.80 25.63 14.39
CA ILE A 33 -16.99 24.79 14.31
C ILE A 33 -17.16 24.08 15.65
N SER A 34 -18.24 24.38 16.38
CA SER A 34 -18.63 23.70 17.61
C SER A 34 -19.19 22.32 17.29
N HIS A 35 -18.57 21.27 17.84
CA HIS A 35 -19.16 19.93 17.83
C HIS A 35 -19.90 19.67 19.13
N THR A 36 -21.22 19.53 19.03
CA THR A 36 -22.05 18.97 20.09
C THR A 36 -22.10 17.45 19.90
N ILE A 37 -21.60 16.71 20.88
CA ILE A 37 -21.69 15.24 20.94
C ILE A 37 -23.03 14.88 21.56
N LEU A 38 -23.87 14.16 20.84
CA LEU A 38 -25.00 13.41 21.39
C LEU A 38 -25.23 12.11 20.60
N GLY A 39 -25.05 10.98 21.30
CA GLY A 39 -25.98 9.86 21.24
C GLY A 39 -25.87 8.86 20.09
N ASN A 40 -25.69 7.62 20.46
CA ASN A 40 -25.85 6.36 19.72
C ASN A 40 -26.84 6.43 18.54
N GLY A 41 -26.39 6.12 17.33
CA GLY A 41 -27.24 5.98 16.16
C GLY A 41 -26.59 5.18 15.04
N ARG A 42 -27.19 4.06 14.75
CA ARG A 42 -27.00 3.17 13.61
C ARG A 42 -26.80 3.94 12.31
N CYS A 43 -25.76 3.68 11.55
CA CYS A 43 -25.55 4.23 10.21
C CYS A 43 -26.63 3.72 9.25
N GLN A 44 -27.60 4.57 8.91
CA GLN A 44 -28.50 4.40 7.77
C GLN A 44 -27.98 5.24 6.61
N GLY A 45 -27.90 4.63 5.43
CA GLY A 45 -27.43 5.29 4.21
C GLY A 45 -28.30 6.49 3.82
N LEU A 46 -27.64 7.61 3.55
CA LEU A 46 -28.27 8.84 3.07
C LEU A 46 -28.54 8.73 1.57
N TYR A 47 -29.82 8.53 1.21
CA TYR A 47 -30.29 8.75 -0.15
C TYR A 47 -30.71 10.22 -0.33
N PHE A 48 -30.07 10.94 -1.25
CA PHE A 48 -30.52 12.26 -1.65
C PHE A 48 -31.70 12.15 -2.64
N LYS A 49 -32.92 12.53 -2.20
CA LYS A 49 -34.06 12.72 -3.09
C LYS A 49 -34.09 14.19 -3.53
N THR A 50 -33.83 14.45 -4.79
CA THR A 50 -34.12 15.74 -5.41
C THR A 50 -35.63 15.82 -5.74
N LYS A 51 -36.32 16.78 -5.15
CA LYS A 51 -37.74 17.07 -5.45
C LYS A 51 -37.83 18.09 -6.58
N ALA A 52 -38.24 17.65 -7.75
CA ALA A 52 -38.73 18.58 -8.79
C ALA A 52 -40.20 18.87 -8.57
N LYS A 53 -40.56 20.16 -8.54
CA LYS A 53 -41.94 20.65 -8.40
C LYS A 53 -42.50 20.91 -9.81
N GLY A 54 -43.51 20.17 -10.20
CA GLY A 54 -44.27 20.43 -11.41
C GLY A 54 -45.68 19.86 -11.26
N SER A 55 -46.66 20.74 -11.15
CA SER A 55 -48.08 20.42 -11.11
C SER A 55 -48.64 20.27 -12.53
N VAL A 56 -49.28 19.14 -12.85
CA VAL A 56 -50.31 19.04 -13.88
C VAL A 56 -51.30 17.97 -13.43
N GLU A 57 -52.59 18.37 -13.34
CA GLU A 57 -53.75 17.49 -13.15
C GLU A 57 -53.98 16.66 -14.41
N GLY A 58 -54.43 15.41 -14.22
CA GLY A 58 -55.04 14.69 -15.32
C GLY A 58 -54.97 13.16 -15.20
N SER A 59 -56.16 12.58 -14.89
CA SER A 59 -56.60 11.26 -15.29
C SER A 59 -56.03 10.01 -14.63
N LEU A 60 -56.84 9.41 -13.80
CA LEU A 60 -56.77 8.04 -13.32
C LEU A 60 -56.71 7.05 -14.49
N LEU A 61 -55.59 6.33 -14.59
CA LEU A 61 -55.49 5.01 -15.20
C LEU A 61 -54.62 4.19 -14.25
N GLU A 62 -55.28 3.28 -13.53
CA GLU A 62 -54.61 2.26 -12.74
C GLU A 62 -53.79 1.41 -13.69
N LYS A 63 -52.51 1.67 -13.71
CA LYS A 63 -51.52 0.73 -14.27
C LYS A 63 -50.94 0.01 -13.07
N GLU A 64 -51.28 -1.27 -12.90
CA GLU A 64 -50.54 -2.21 -12.10
C GLU A 64 -49.07 -2.12 -12.56
N SER A 65 -48.25 -1.45 -11.78
CA SER A 65 -46.81 -1.49 -11.96
C SER A 65 -46.32 -2.78 -11.34
N ASP A 66 -46.10 -3.76 -12.15
CA ASP A 66 -45.17 -4.85 -11.86
C ASP A 66 -43.80 -4.20 -11.56
N THR A 67 -43.59 -3.84 -10.31
CA THR A 67 -42.26 -3.58 -9.79
C THR A 67 -41.59 -4.94 -9.60
N ALA A 68 -41.21 -5.58 -10.71
CA ALA A 68 -40.14 -6.53 -10.70
C ALA A 68 -38.91 -5.81 -10.11
N SER A 69 -38.61 -6.09 -8.87
CA SER A 69 -37.34 -5.68 -8.26
C SER A 69 -36.25 -6.38 -9.04
N ILE A 70 -35.66 -5.65 -9.99
CA ILE A 70 -34.45 -6.12 -10.67
C ILE A 70 -33.33 -5.95 -9.65
N ASP A 71 -33.26 -6.91 -8.74
CA ASP A 71 -32.09 -7.18 -7.92
C ASP A 71 -31.19 -8.16 -8.71
N GLU A 72 -30.98 -7.85 -10.00
CA GLU A 72 -29.96 -8.51 -10.79
C GLU A 72 -28.61 -8.10 -10.20
N LYS A 73 -28.09 -8.93 -9.30
CA LYS A 73 -26.71 -8.87 -8.87
C LYS A 73 -25.85 -8.92 -10.13
N ILE A 74 -25.19 -7.78 -10.44
CA ILE A 74 -24.26 -7.71 -11.58
C ILE A 74 -23.15 -8.72 -11.30
N ASP A 75 -23.18 -9.83 -12.02
CA ASP A 75 -22.16 -10.89 -11.94
C ASP A 75 -21.37 -10.90 -13.25
N TYR A 76 -20.15 -10.33 -13.20
CA TYR A 76 -19.18 -10.39 -14.30
C TYR A 76 -18.14 -11.51 -14.10
N GLY A 77 -18.37 -12.44 -13.20
CA GLY A 77 -17.56 -13.65 -13.01
C GLY A 77 -16.26 -13.38 -12.25
N VAL A 78 -16.29 -12.68 -11.08
CA VAL A 78 -15.13 -12.56 -10.20
C VAL A 78 -14.73 -13.95 -9.71
N ILE A 79 -13.47 -14.34 -9.95
CA ILE A 79 -12.91 -15.64 -9.54
C ILE A 79 -11.82 -15.51 -8.46
N GLY A 80 -11.22 -14.34 -8.28
CA GLY A 80 -10.19 -14.13 -7.26
C GLY A 80 -9.29 -12.93 -7.53
N VAL A 81 -8.28 -12.80 -6.69
CA VAL A 81 -7.17 -11.86 -6.92
C VAL A 81 -6.17 -12.56 -7.84
N HIS A 82 -5.73 -11.91 -8.89
CA HIS A 82 -4.74 -12.46 -9.83
C HIS A 82 -3.31 -12.05 -9.44
N HIS A 83 -3.11 -10.77 -9.12
CA HIS A 83 -1.82 -10.26 -8.66
C HIS A 83 -1.95 -8.95 -7.90
N VAL A 84 -0.87 -8.59 -7.21
CA VAL A 84 -0.69 -7.28 -6.57
C VAL A 84 0.52 -6.61 -7.22
N GLY A 85 0.34 -5.37 -7.70
CA GLY A 85 1.45 -4.54 -8.19
C GLY A 85 2.13 -3.80 -7.05
N ILE A 86 3.46 -3.87 -6.98
CA ILE A 86 4.29 -3.23 -5.96
C ILE A 86 5.38 -2.41 -6.66
N LEU A 87 5.50 -1.13 -6.29
CA LEU A 87 6.53 -0.26 -6.82
C LEU A 87 7.84 -0.48 -6.07
N CYS A 88 8.95 -0.50 -6.79
CA CYS A 88 10.29 -0.53 -6.24
C CYS A 88 11.19 0.49 -6.94
N GLU A 89 12.10 1.10 -6.18
CA GLU A 89 13.09 2.04 -6.69
C GLU A 89 14.28 1.33 -7.36
N ASN A 90 14.60 0.13 -6.85
CA ASN A 90 15.70 -0.70 -7.36
C ASN A 90 15.28 -2.18 -7.36
N LEU A 91 15.16 -2.73 -8.56
CA LEU A 91 14.67 -4.10 -8.76
C LEU A 91 15.57 -5.15 -8.11
N GLU A 92 16.89 -5.02 -8.20
CA GLU A 92 17.85 -5.97 -7.64
C GLU A 92 17.72 -6.03 -6.11
N ARG A 93 17.61 -4.88 -5.45
CA ARG A 93 17.40 -4.78 -4.00
C ARG A 93 16.08 -5.43 -3.58
N SER A 94 15.03 -5.23 -4.37
CA SER A 94 13.74 -5.87 -4.10
C SER A 94 13.78 -7.37 -4.33
N LEU A 95 14.48 -7.86 -5.37
CA LEU A 95 14.65 -9.29 -5.61
C LEU A 95 15.45 -9.96 -4.48
N GLU A 96 16.46 -9.30 -3.92
CA GLU A 96 17.15 -9.81 -2.73
C GLU A 96 16.19 -10.08 -1.57
N PHE A 97 15.24 -9.18 -1.34
CA PHE A 97 14.23 -9.35 -0.31
C PHE A 97 13.20 -10.43 -0.66
N TYR A 98 12.54 -10.31 -1.82
CA TYR A 98 11.42 -11.18 -2.17
C TYR A 98 11.85 -12.60 -2.56
N GLN A 99 12.96 -12.75 -3.27
CA GLN A 99 13.46 -14.05 -3.75
C GLN A 99 14.40 -14.71 -2.75
N ASN A 100 15.44 -14.00 -2.29
CA ASN A 100 16.49 -14.62 -1.48
C ASN A 100 16.11 -14.72 0.00
N ILE A 101 15.39 -13.74 0.55
CA ILE A 101 14.96 -13.75 1.96
C ILE A 101 13.61 -14.44 2.12
N LEU A 102 12.58 -14.02 1.37
CA LEU A 102 11.25 -14.61 1.47
C LEU A 102 11.09 -15.93 0.69
N GLY A 103 12.02 -16.24 -0.23
CA GLY A 103 12.02 -17.50 -0.99
C GLY A 103 10.94 -17.58 -2.08
N LEU A 104 10.43 -16.43 -2.60
CA LEU A 104 9.44 -16.44 -3.67
C LEU A 104 10.11 -16.74 -5.02
N GLU A 105 9.47 -17.57 -5.84
CA GLU A 105 9.98 -17.97 -7.14
C GLU A 105 9.60 -16.97 -8.24
N ILE A 106 10.52 -16.72 -9.18
CA ILE A 106 10.27 -15.87 -10.34
C ILE A 106 9.36 -16.61 -11.34
N ASN A 107 8.39 -15.87 -11.88
CA ASN A 107 7.62 -16.29 -13.04
C ASN A 107 8.29 -15.76 -14.31
N GLU A 108 8.90 -16.67 -15.07
CA GLU A 108 9.63 -16.36 -16.32
C GLU A 108 8.70 -15.93 -17.48
N ALA A 109 7.40 -16.05 -17.33
CA ALA A 109 6.44 -15.66 -18.37
C ALA A 109 6.24 -14.12 -18.49
N ARG A 110 6.96 -13.32 -17.67
CA ARG A 110 6.91 -11.87 -17.80
C ARG A 110 7.40 -11.42 -19.18
N PRO A 111 6.59 -10.65 -19.95
CA PRO A 111 7.02 -10.16 -21.25
C PRO A 111 7.98 -8.97 -21.09
N HIS A 112 9.29 -9.24 -21.09
CA HIS A 112 10.34 -8.24 -20.80
C HIS A 112 10.42 -7.12 -21.85
N ASP A 113 10.10 -7.40 -23.08
CA ASP A 113 10.17 -6.51 -24.24
C ASP A 113 8.91 -5.66 -24.48
N LYS A 114 7.78 -6.01 -23.83
CA LYS A 114 6.48 -5.35 -24.02
C LYS A 114 6.14 -4.35 -22.93
N LEU A 115 6.82 -4.41 -21.79
CA LEU A 115 6.55 -3.52 -20.67
C LEU A 115 7.58 -2.38 -20.65
N PRO A 116 7.15 -1.11 -20.53
CA PRO A 116 8.02 0.06 -20.63
C PRO A 116 8.86 0.32 -19.37
N TYR A 117 8.94 -0.66 -18.45
CA TYR A 117 9.68 -0.57 -17.20
C TYR A 117 10.32 -1.93 -16.86
N ARG A 118 11.38 -1.90 -16.07
CA ARG A 118 11.98 -3.10 -15.50
C ARG A 118 11.11 -3.63 -14.37
N GLY A 119 11.14 -4.92 -14.13
CA GLY A 119 10.38 -5.55 -13.06
C GLY A 119 10.48 -7.05 -13.08
N ALA A 120 9.84 -7.69 -12.11
CA ALA A 120 9.75 -9.14 -12.00
C ALA A 120 8.36 -9.55 -11.57
N TRP A 121 7.92 -10.72 -11.98
CA TRP A 121 6.74 -11.39 -11.47
C TRP A 121 7.18 -12.51 -10.55
N LEU A 122 6.57 -12.60 -9.38
CA LEU A 122 6.93 -13.58 -8.35
C LEU A 122 5.69 -14.35 -7.93
N TRP A 123 5.81 -15.66 -7.87
CA TRP A 123 4.70 -16.52 -7.47
C TRP A 123 4.43 -16.43 -5.95
N VAL A 124 3.15 -16.33 -5.60
CA VAL A 124 2.62 -16.41 -4.24
C VAL A 124 1.45 -17.40 -4.28
N GLY A 125 1.75 -18.68 -4.19
CA GLY A 125 0.76 -19.73 -4.48
C GLY A 125 0.35 -19.71 -5.96
N SER A 126 -0.94 -19.52 -6.23
CA SER A 126 -1.51 -19.37 -7.59
C SER A 126 -1.54 -17.93 -8.08
N GLU A 127 -1.38 -16.96 -7.20
CA GLU A 127 -1.37 -15.52 -7.47
C GLU A 127 0.06 -15.01 -7.60
N MET A 128 0.23 -13.71 -7.88
CA MET A 128 1.55 -13.13 -8.09
C MET A 128 1.73 -11.79 -7.38
N ILE A 129 2.98 -11.46 -7.08
CA ILE A 129 3.44 -10.09 -6.88
C ILE A 129 4.14 -9.64 -8.16
N HIS A 130 3.74 -8.49 -8.69
CA HIS A 130 4.42 -7.81 -9.79
C HIS A 130 5.25 -6.68 -9.23
N LEU A 131 6.57 -6.86 -9.18
CA LEU A 131 7.51 -5.78 -8.91
C LEU A 131 7.67 -4.90 -10.13
N MET A 132 7.53 -3.60 -9.96
CA MET A 132 7.63 -2.60 -11.01
C MET A 132 8.66 -1.55 -10.61
N GLU A 133 9.79 -1.46 -11.34
CA GLU A 133 10.81 -0.45 -11.11
C GLU A 133 10.35 0.87 -11.71
N LEU A 134 9.64 1.63 -10.90
CA LEU A 134 9.01 2.91 -11.23
C LEU A 134 9.11 3.85 -10.02
N PRO A 135 9.07 5.19 -10.25
CA PRO A 135 9.04 6.15 -9.16
C PRO A 135 7.88 5.87 -8.20
N ASN A 136 8.20 5.74 -6.91
CA ASN A 136 7.19 5.55 -5.88
C ASN A 136 6.72 6.92 -5.36
N PRO A 137 5.43 7.27 -5.48
CA PRO A 137 4.90 8.52 -4.96
C PRO A 137 4.74 8.54 -3.44
N ASP A 138 4.83 7.37 -2.80
CA ASP A 138 4.66 7.26 -1.35
C ASP A 138 5.97 7.63 -0.62
N PRO A 139 5.89 8.39 0.50
CA PRO A 139 7.07 8.74 1.26
C PRO A 139 7.64 7.50 1.98
N PHE A 140 8.98 7.43 2.05
CA PHE A 140 9.68 6.40 2.83
C PHE A 140 9.54 6.60 4.35
N THR A 141 9.30 7.83 4.80
CA THR A 141 9.20 8.22 6.21
C THR A 141 7.80 8.65 6.58
N GLY A 142 7.48 8.61 7.87
CA GLY A 142 6.15 8.99 8.36
C GLY A 142 5.07 7.93 8.15
N ARG A 143 5.44 6.74 7.69
CA ARG A 143 4.54 5.59 7.57
C ARG A 143 4.19 5.04 8.96
N PRO A 144 3.00 4.45 9.16
CA PRO A 144 2.67 3.80 10.43
C PRO A 144 3.72 2.76 10.84
N GLU A 145 4.15 2.78 12.10
CA GLU A 145 5.09 1.79 12.65
C GLU A 145 4.57 0.36 12.47
N HIS A 146 3.27 0.15 12.74
CA HIS A 146 2.61 -1.14 12.53
C HIS A 146 2.04 -1.20 11.12
N GLY A 147 2.55 -2.14 10.30
CA GLY A 147 2.17 -2.31 8.89
C GLY A 147 0.67 -2.53 8.65
N GLY A 148 -0.04 -3.13 9.60
CA GLY A 148 -1.50 -3.33 9.53
C GLY A 148 -2.34 -2.04 9.56
N ARG A 149 -1.74 -0.88 9.84
CA ARG A 149 -2.38 0.44 9.74
C ARG A 149 -2.07 1.15 8.43
N ASP A 150 -1.28 0.51 7.58
CA ASP A 150 -0.90 0.99 6.26
C ASP A 150 -1.58 0.16 5.17
N ARG A 151 -1.53 0.61 3.92
CA ARG A 151 -1.89 -0.22 2.77
C ARG A 151 -0.91 -1.39 2.70
N HIS A 152 -1.39 -2.61 2.67
CA HIS A 152 -0.54 -3.80 2.65
C HIS A 152 -1.16 -4.92 1.82
N ALA A 153 -0.30 -5.77 1.26
CA ALA A 153 -0.69 -7.08 0.76
C ALA A 153 -0.60 -8.07 1.92
N CYS A 154 -1.61 -8.94 2.04
CA CYS A 154 -1.61 -10.01 3.02
C CYS A 154 -1.38 -11.35 2.32
N ILE A 155 -0.34 -12.07 2.74
CA ILE A 155 0.09 -13.36 2.21
C ILE A 155 -0.23 -14.43 3.26
N ALA A 156 -0.93 -15.48 2.84
CA ALA A 156 -1.19 -16.64 3.67
C ALA A 156 0.05 -17.53 3.72
N ILE A 157 0.47 -17.92 4.93
CA ILE A 157 1.61 -18.82 5.17
C ILE A 157 1.23 -19.92 6.15
N ARG A 158 2.02 -20.97 6.19
CA ARG A 158 1.79 -22.13 7.09
C ARG A 158 2.37 -21.93 8.49
N ASP A 159 3.44 -21.14 8.62
CA ASP A 159 4.21 -21.05 9.87
C ASP A 159 4.81 -19.64 10.05
N VAL A 160 4.17 -18.87 10.91
CA VAL A 160 4.62 -17.52 11.28
C VAL A 160 5.94 -17.57 12.05
N SER A 161 6.15 -18.58 12.91
CA SER A 161 7.37 -18.68 13.72
C SER A 161 8.60 -18.93 12.85
N LYS A 162 8.44 -19.71 11.78
CA LYS A 162 9.50 -19.96 10.80
C LYS A 162 9.86 -18.68 10.04
N LEU A 163 8.85 -17.90 9.61
CA LEU A 163 9.11 -16.62 8.96
C LEU A 163 9.79 -15.64 9.93
N GLN A 164 9.36 -15.60 11.19
CA GLN A 164 9.99 -14.78 12.22
C GLN A 164 11.50 -15.06 12.32
N ALA A 165 11.87 -16.34 12.41
CA ALA A 165 13.29 -16.75 12.47
C ALA A 165 14.08 -16.33 11.20
N ILE A 166 13.46 -16.34 10.03
CA ILE A 166 14.07 -15.88 8.76
C ILE A 166 14.33 -14.38 8.83
N LEU A 167 13.33 -13.57 9.25
CA LEU A 167 13.44 -12.12 9.35
C LEU A 167 14.46 -11.70 10.42
N ASP A 168 14.47 -12.39 11.58
CA ASP A 168 15.47 -12.18 12.65
C ASP A 168 16.88 -12.42 12.13
N LYS A 169 17.10 -13.53 11.42
CA LYS A 169 18.40 -13.87 10.82
C LYS A 169 18.84 -12.85 9.78
N ALA A 170 17.91 -12.30 9.01
CA ALA A 170 18.17 -11.28 8.00
C ALA A 170 18.28 -9.86 8.58
N GLY A 171 17.99 -9.66 9.88
CA GLY A 171 17.98 -8.34 10.52
C GLY A 171 16.86 -7.43 10.03
N ILE A 172 15.75 -8.00 9.53
CA ILE A 172 14.62 -7.26 8.98
C ILE A 172 13.61 -6.99 10.10
N PRO A 173 13.24 -5.72 10.36
CA PRO A 173 12.28 -5.36 11.38
C PRO A 173 10.86 -5.80 11.02
N TYR A 174 10.12 -6.23 12.02
CA TYR A 174 8.71 -6.60 11.89
C TYR A 174 7.93 -6.28 13.16
N THR A 175 6.60 -6.35 13.08
CA THR A 175 5.69 -6.27 14.22
C THR A 175 4.72 -7.45 14.19
N LEU A 176 4.32 -7.93 15.37
CA LEU A 176 3.35 -9.01 15.50
C LEU A 176 1.92 -8.46 15.54
N SER A 177 0.98 -9.24 15.04
CA SER A 177 -0.45 -8.94 15.16
C SER A 177 -0.87 -8.89 16.63
N ARG A 178 -1.74 -7.93 16.96
CA ARG A 178 -2.39 -7.81 18.27
C ARG A 178 -3.83 -8.31 18.27
N SER A 179 -4.30 -8.89 17.14
CA SER A 179 -5.68 -9.36 16.98
C SER A 179 -5.93 -10.76 17.56
N GLY A 180 -4.91 -11.43 18.09
CA GLY A 180 -4.99 -12.83 18.54
C GLY A 180 -4.78 -13.86 17.42
N ARG A 181 -4.71 -13.44 16.15
CA ARG A 181 -4.33 -14.32 15.03
C ARG A 181 -2.81 -14.28 14.83
N PRO A 182 -2.14 -15.42 14.58
CA PRO A 182 -0.73 -15.43 14.24
C PRO A 182 -0.50 -14.71 12.92
N ALA A 183 0.10 -13.53 12.98
CA ALA A 183 0.49 -12.77 11.80
C ALA A 183 1.68 -11.85 12.10
N ILE A 184 2.51 -11.63 11.09
CA ILE A 184 3.66 -10.73 11.07
C ILE A 184 3.42 -9.62 10.06
N PHE A 185 3.80 -8.39 10.41
CA PHE A 185 3.84 -7.24 9.52
C PHE A 185 5.28 -6.80 9.37
N THR A 186 5.76 -6.70 8.15
CA THR A 186 7.09 -6.20 7.80
C THR A 186 7.00 -5.22 6.64
N ARG A 187 8.15 -4.69 6.22
CA ARG A 187 8.25 -3.84 5.04
C ARG A 187 9.34 -4.35 4.12
N ASP A 188 9.08 -4.22 2.84
CA ASP A 188 10.11 -4.42 1.83
C ASP A 188 11.12 -3.25 1.82
N PRO A 189 12.18 -3.30 1.00
CA PRO A 189 13.20 -2.25 0.93
C PRO A 189 12.66 -0.87 0.51
N ASP A 190 11.49 -0.81 -0.12
CA ASP A 190 10.83 0.42 -0.56
C ASP A 190 9.70 0.87 0.37
N ALA A 191 9.70 0.33 1.61
CA ALA A 191 8.73 0.60 2.66
C ALA A 191 7.29 0.16 2.35
N ASN A 192 7.06 -0.67 1.32
CA ASN A 192 5.77 -1.29 1.08
C ASN A 192 5.46 -2.26 2.22
N ALA A 193 4.28 -2.11 2.83
CA ALA A 193 3.88 -2.96 3.95
C ALA A 193 3.37 -4.32 3.46
N LEU A 194 3.78 -5.37 4.15
CA LEU A 194 3.38 -6.76 3.92
C LEU A 194 2.87 -7.36 5.23
N GLU A 195 1.76 -8.07 5.16
CA GLU A 195 1.26 -8.94 6.21
C GLU A 195 1.47 -10.40 5.81
N PHE A 196 1.90 -11.21 6.75
CA PHE A 196 1.95 -12.67 6.60
C PHE A 196 1.09 -13.29 7.68
N THR A 197 -0.02 -13.91 7.31
CA THR A 197 -0.95 -14.52 8.25
C THR A 197 -0.89 -16.04 8.17
N GLN A 198 -0.88 -16.69 9.33
CA GLN A 198 -0.90 -18.16 9.38
C GLN A 198 -2.31 -18.67 9.08
N VAL A 199 -2.38 -19.63 8.17
CA VAL A 199 -3.61 -20.35 7.85
C VAL A 199 -3.37 -21.85 8.02
N GLU A 200 -4.41 -22.57 8.42
CA GLU A 200 -4.40 -24.03 8.39
C GLU A 200 -4.47 -24.50 6.93
N ALA A 201 -3.63 -25.48 6.57
CA ALA A 201 -3.55 -26.02 5.21
C ALA A 201 -4.43 -27.27 5.07
#